data_fba8f8182a391c991d6d6fd2d441ef39
#
_entry.id   fba8f8182a391c991d6d6fd2d441ef39
#
_cell.length_a   1.000
_cell.length_b   1.000
_cell.length_c   1.000
_cell.angle_alpha   90.00
_cell.angle_beta   90.00
_cell.angle_gamma   90.00
#
_symmetry.space_group_name_H-M   'P 1'
#
loop_
_entity.id
_entity.type
_entity.pdbx_description
1 polymer ?
#
loop_
_entity_poly.entity_id
_entity_poly.type
_entity_poly.pdbx_seq_one_letter_code
_entity_poly.pdbx_strand_id
1 'polypeptide(L)'
;TLKQFGGQSRQAGGVCAVEMALWDLCGKAYNVLAWQLLGGRYRDKIRIYADTPESEDFTDFKAKIKHRLEDQGMTWLKMDISIGELKKIPGALVNSEFWGEGLAQWNGDYMSYAYTKHPFTGIQITDKGLDELARIVSEVRSVIGYQIPLSSDHYGHFDINNAIRFG
;
A
#
# COMPACT_ATOMS: atom_id res chain seq x y z
N THR A 1 -26.00 6.69 11.39
CA THR A 1 -25.58 6.88 12.78
C THR A 1 -24.15 6.44 13.02
N LEU A 2 -23.73 5.20 12.73
CA LEU A 2 -22.33 4.79 12.85
C LEU A 2 -21.41 5.61 11.95
N LYS A 3 -21.84 5.93 10.73
CA LYS A 3 -21.11 6.80 9.80
C LYS A 3 -20.87 8.22 10.30
N GLN A 4 -21.63 8.70 11.27
CA GLN A 4 -21.46 10.03 11.86
C GLN A 4 -20.34 10.08 12.90
N PHE A 5 -19.98 8.94 13.50
CA PHE A 5 -19.01 8.84 14.60
C PHE A 5 -17.68 8.20 14.18
N GLY A 6 -17.62 7.60 13.02
CA GLY A 6 -16.44 6.93 12.53
C GLY A 6 -15.84 7.62 11.32
N GLY A 7 -14.54 7.57 11.21
CA GLY A 7 -13.84 7.89 9.98
C GLY A 7 -14.20 6.90 8.87
N GLN A 8 -13.56 7.04 7.72
CA GLN A 8 -13.75 6.14 6.59
C GLN A 8 -12.56 5.18 6.46
N SER A 9 -12.84 3.95 5.99
CA SER A 9 -11.80 2.97 5.66
C SER A 9 -10.87 2.66 6.84
N ARG A 10 -9.58 2.69 6.65
CA ARG A 10 -8.55 2.31 7.64
C ARG A 10 -8.63 3.09 8.96
N GLN A 11 -9.01 4.36 8.90
CA GLN A 11 -9.14 5.19 10.09
C GLN A 11 -10.38 4.87 10.94
N ALA A 12 -11.29 4.09 10.42
CA ALA A 12 -12.53 3.70 11.09
C ALA A 12 -12.46 2.30 11.75
N GLY A 13 -11.29 1.81 12.09
CA GLY A 13 -11.08 0.42 12.54
C GLY A 13 -12.08 -0.08 13.58
N GLY A 14 -12.32 0.67 14.63
CA GLY A 14 -13.30 0.30 15.66
C GLY A 14 -14.75 0.30 15.14
N VAL A 15 -15.10 1.29 14.32
CA VAL A 15 -16.43 1.40 13.70
C VAL A 15 -16.67 0.26 12.71
N CYS A 16 -15.66 -0.04 11.88
CA CYS A 16 -15.74 -1.16 10.94
C CYS A 16 -15.93 -2.50 11.65
N ALA A 17 -15.24 -2.73 12.75
CA ALA A 17 -15.40 -3.95 13.54
C ALA A 17 -16.84 -4.11 14.08
N VAL A 18 -17.42 -3.02 14.62
CA VAL A 18 -18.82 -3.03 15.09
C VAL A 18 -19.78 -3.22 13.92
N GLU A 19 -19.55 -2.55 12.79
CA GLU A 19 -20.40 -2.71 11.60
C GLU A 19 -20.38 -4.16 11.07
N MET A 20 -19.21 -4.77 10.99
CA MET A 20 -19.09 -6.18 10.58
C MET A 20 -19.86 -7.10 11.53
N ALA A 21 -19.75 -6.89 12.85
CA ALA A 21 -20.50 -7.65 13.83
C ALA A 21 -22.02 -7.47 13.70
N LEU A 22 -22.48 -6.27 13.38
CA LEU A 22 -23.90 -6.00 13.14
C LEU A 22 -24.42 -6.71 11.86
N TRP A 23 -23.63 -6.73 10.78
CA TRP A 23 -23.99 -7.49 9.58
C TRP A 23 -24.10 -8.99 9.86
N ASP A 24 -23.17 -9.54 10.64
CA ASP A 24 -23.22 -10.95 11.06
C ASP A 24 -24.44 -11.23 11.94
N LEU A 25 -24.73 -10.35 12.90
CA LEU A 25 -25.91 -10.46 13.76
C LEU A 25 -27.21 -10.42 12.94
N CYS A 26 -27.34 -9.49 12.01
CA CYS A 26 -28.50 -9.39 11.12
C CYS A 26 -28.63 -10.67 10.26
N GLY A 27 -27.53 -11.15 9.69
CA GLY A 27 -27.54 -12.40 8.95
C GLY A 27 -28.06 -13.57 9.77
N LYS A 28 -27.60 -13.71 11.01
CA LYS A 28 -28.06 -14.73 11.94
C LYS A 28 -29.53 -14.56 12.31
N ALA A 29 -29.97 -13.33 12.58
CA ALA A 29 -31.36 -13.04 12.93
C ALA A 29 -32.34 -13.37 11.79
N TYR A 30 -31.96 -13.13 10.55
CA TYR A 30 -32.76 -13.44 9.36
C TYR A 30 -32.50 -14.83 8.77
N ASN A 31 -31.55 -15.59 9.35
CA ASN A 31 -31.10 -16.89 8.85
C ASN A 31 -30.63 -16.83 7.38
N VAL A 32 -29.87 -15.79 7.05
CA VAL A 32 -29.25 -15.59 5.74
C VAL A 32 -27.77 -15.24 5.90
N LEU A 33 -26.99 -15.45 4.87
CA LEU A 33 -25.58 -15.07 4.89
C LEU A 33 -25.44 -13.54 4.68
N ALA A 34 -24.44 -12.93 5.31
CA ALA A 34 -24.23 -11.49 5.26
C ALA A 34 -24.14 -10.95 3.82
N TRP A 35 -23.51 -11.71 2.89
CA TRP A 35 -23.42 -11.29 1.50
C TRP A 35 -24.80 -11.21 0.78
N GLN A 36 -25.80 -11.95 1.23
CA GLN A 36 -27.16 -11.86 0.71
C GLN A 36 -27.83 -10.53 1.10
N LEU A 37 -27.54 -10.05 2.30
CA LEU A 37 -27.97 -8.72 2.76
C LEU A 37 -27.25 -7.59 2.03
N LEU A 38 -26.04 -7.83 1.56
CA LEU A 38 -25.19 -6.85 0.85
C LEU A 38 -25.43 -6.78 -0.66
N GLY A 39 -26.47 -7.40 -1.17
CA GLY A 39 -26.84 -7.32 -2.58
C GLY A 39 -26.63 -8.59 -3.39
N GLY A 40 -26.20 -9.66 -2.76
CA GLY A 40 -26.08 -10.95 -3.39
C GLY A 40 -24.64 -11.33 -3.81
N ARG A 41 -24.51 -12.53 -4.32
CA ARG A 41 -23.23 -13.13 -4.69
C ARG A 41 -22.86 -12.78 -6.10
N TYR A 42 -21.83 -11.97 -6.27
CA TYR A 42 -21.34 -11.58 -7.58
C TYR A 42 -20.30 -12.55 -8.15
N ARG A 43 -19.48 -13.15 -7.27
CA ARG A 43 -18.44 -14.12 -7.64
C ARG A 43 -18.17 -15.10 -6.50
N ASP A 44 -17.61 -16.24 -6.84
CA ASP A 44 -17.32 -17.31 -5.86
C ASP A 44 -15.91 -17.24 -5.31
N LYS A 45 -15.00 -16.62 -6.07
CA LYS A 45 -13.59 -16.51 -5.73
C LYS A 45 -13.09 -15.10 -6.05
N ILE A 46 -12.20 -14.62 -5.21
CA ILE A 46 -11.49 -13.37 -5.39
C ILE A 46 -10.01 -13.71 -5.46
N ARG A 47 -9.34 -13.21 -6.50
CA ARG A 47 -7.88 -13.29 -6.58
C ARG A 47 -7.29 -12.37 -5.53
N ILE A 48 -6.41 -12.91 -4.70
CA ILE A 48 -5.66 -12.16 -3.70
C ILE A 48 -4.23 -11.96 -4.17
N TYR A 49 -3.60 -10.92 -3.67
CA TYR A 49 -2.16 -10.71 -3.76
C TYR A 49 -1.53 -10.86 -2.37
N ALA A 50 -0.23 -11.09 -2.33
CA ALA A 50 0.55 -11.01 -1.12
C ALA A 50 1.53 -9.85 -1.18
N ASP A 51 1.74 -9.19 -0.05
CA ASP A 51 2.83 -8.21 0.06
C ASP A 51 4.19 -8.90 -0.10
N THR A 52 5.12 -8.19 -0.75
CA THR A 52 6.52 -8.59 -0.68
C THR A 52 7.01 -8.45 0.75
N PRO A 53 7.87 -9.34 1.21
CA PRO A 53 8.41 -9.25 2.55
C PRO A 53 9.39 -8.08 2.67
N GLU A 54 9.42 -7.46 3.83
CA GLU A 54 10.49 -6.55 4.20
C GLU A 54 11.71 -7.37 4.63
N SER A 55 12.87 -7.05 4.11
CA SER A 55 14.15 -7.57 4.57
C SER A 55 15.29 -6.72 4.01
N GLU A 56 16.25 -6.38 4.87
CA GLU A 56 17.50 -5.73 4.48
C GLU A 56 18.49 -6.74 3.88
N ASP A 57 18.32 -8.02 4.20
CA ASP A 57 19.11 -9.12 3.60
C ASP A 57 18.39 -9.66 2.34
N PHE A 58 19.06 -9.50 1.21
CA PHE A 58 18.54 -9.97 -0.07
C PHE A 58 18.38 -11.50 -0.14
N THR A 59 19.17 -12.26 0.60
CA THR A 59 19.04 -13.73 0.67
C THR A 59 17.77 -14.12 1.41
N ASP A 60 17.50 -13.51 2.54
CA ASP A 60 16.26 -13.68 3.31
C ASP A 60 15.04 -13.22 2.50
N PHE A 61 15.14 -12.07 1.83
CA PHE A 61 14.11 -11.56 0.94
C PHE A 61 13.75 -12.60 -0.15
N LYS A 62 14.75 -13.16 -0.83
CA LYS A 62 14.53 -14.20 -1.84
C LYS A 62 13.83 -15.43 -1.28
N ALA A 63 14.27 -15.90 -0.12
CA ALA A 63 13.67 -17.07 0.52
C ALA A 63 12.20 -16.83 0.87
N LYS A 64 11.88 -15.67 1.43
CA LYS A 64 10.51 -15.26 1.77
C LYS A 64 9.63 -15.14 0.52
N ILE A 65 10.12 -14.57 -0.57
CA ILE A 65 9.36 -14.48 -1.83
C ILE A 65 9.09 -15.87 -2.40
N LYS A 66 10.10 -16.73 -2.44
CA LYS A 66 9.91 -18.12 -2.88
C LYS A 66 8.85 -18.84 -2.07
N HIS A 67 8.91 -18.71 -0.76
CA HIS A 67 7.87 -19.26 0.12
C HIS A 67 6.47 -18.79 -0.26
N ARG A 68 6.28 -17.50 -0.58
CA ARG A 68 4.96 -16.98 -1.01
C ARG A 68 4.51 -17.57 -2.35
N LEU A 69 5.41 -17.72 -3.29
CA LEU A 69 5.07 -18.22 -4.63
C LEU A 69 4.90 -19.74 -4.65
N GLU A 70 5.86 -20.47 -4.07
CA GLU A 70 5.95 -21.93 -4.18
C GLU A 70 5.10 -22.64 -3.13
N ASP A 71 5.21 -22.24 -1.86
CA ASP A 71 4.51 -22.92 -0.75
C ASP A 71 3.09 -22.41 -0.53
N GLN A 72 2.87 -21.10 -0.64
CA GLN A 72 1.55 -20.49 -0.47
C GLN A 72 0.77 -20.38 -1.78
N GLY A 73 1.38 -20.63 -2.92
CA GLY A 73 0.72 -20.60 -4.23
C GLY A 73 0.24 -19.21 -4.66
N MET A 74 0.87 -18.14 -4.17
CA MET A 74 0.51 -16.77 -4.54
C MET A 74 0.88 -16.51 -6.00
N THR A 75 -0.06 -15.97 -6.77
CA THR A 75 0.11 -15.69 -8.19
C THR A 75 0.17 -14.20 -8.52
N TRP A 76 0.16 -13.36 -7.50
CA TRP A 76 0.25 -11.92 -7.60
C TRP A 76 0.93 -11.37 -6.34
N LEU A 77 1.91 -10.50 -6.53
CA LEU A 77 2.59 -9.82 -5.44
C LEU A 77 2.34 -8.32 -5.51
N LYS A 78 2.39 -7.67 -4.36
CA LYS A 78 2.42 -6.21 -4.24
C LYS A 78 3.68 -5.83 -3.46
N MET A 79 4.40 -4.85 -3.92
CA MET A 79 5.52 -4.26 -3.19
C MET A 79 5.17 -2.85 -2.74
N ASP A 80 5.68 -2.48 -1.59
CA ASP A 80 5.65 -1.12 -1.14
C ASP A 80 6.80 -0.36 -1.84
N ILE A 81 6.46 0.78 -2.41
CA ILE A 81 7.42 1.65 -3.09
C ILE A 81 6.94 3.08 -2.94
N SER A 82 7.66 3.87 -2.20
CA SER A 82 7.20 5.20 -1.82
C SER A 82 8.33 6.20 -1.75
N ILE A 83 7.98 7.45 -1.50
CA ILE A 83 8.96 8.51 -1.20
C ILE A 83 9.81 8.14 0.03
N GLY A 84 9.28 7.33 0.94
CA GLY A 84 9.99 6.88 2.13
C GLY A 84 11.31 6.17 1.84
N GLU A 85 11.37 5.34 0.79
CA GLU A 85 12.59 4.64 0.37
C GLU A 85 13.65 5.61 -0.12
N LEU A 86 13.24 6.71 -0.74
CA LEU A 86 14.12 7.72 -1.30
C LEU A 86 14.66 8.73 -0.28
N LYS A 87 14.02 8.83 0.88
CA LYS A 87 14.33 9.83 1.91
C LYS A 87 15.78 9.80 2.37
N LYS A 88 16.37 8.60 2.44
CA LYS A 88 17.75 8.40 2.89
C LYS A 88 18.79 8.59 1.77
N ILE A 89 18.34 8.82 0.55
CA ILE A 89 19.21 8.89 -0.63
C ILE A 89 19.42 10.36 -1.01
N PRO A 90 20.64 10.93 -0.80
CA PRO A 90 20.90 12.32 -1.12
C PRO A 90 20.61 12.62 -2.59
N GLY A 91 19.82 13.67 -2.83
CA GLY A 91 19.48 14.13 -4.18
C GLY A 91 18.41 13.31 -4.90
N ALA A 92 17.79 12.33 -4.25
CA ALA A 92 16.66 11.58 -4.83
C ALA A 92 15.33 12.35 -4.78
N LEU A 93 15.22 13.29 -3.86
CA LEU A 93 14.02 14.12 -3.66
C LEU A 93 14.39 15.60 -3.63
N VAL A 94 13.45 16.46 -4.04
CA VAL A 94 13.45 17.89 -3.77
C VAL A 94 12.27 18.26 -2.90
N ASN A 95 12.39 19.34 -2.14
CA ASN A 95 11.40 19.82 -1.17
C ASN A 95 11.06 18.80 -0.07
N SER A 96 12.01 17.94 0.30
CA SER A 96 11.83 16.90 1.29
C SER A 96 12.29 17.28 2.69
N GLU A 97 12.82 18.47 2.89
CA GLU A 97 13.37 18.96 4.16
C GLU A 97 12.34 19.03 5.29
N PHE A 98 11.08 19.11 4.93
CA PHE A 98 9.97 19.16 5.89
C PHE A 98 9.33 17.79 6.14
N TRP A 99 9.82 16.75 5.51
CA TRP A 99 9.33 15.40 5.71
C TRP A 99 9.68 14.90 7.10
N GLY A 100 8.68 14.57 7.88
CA GLY A 100 8.88 13.92 9.16
C GLY A 100 9.16 14.83 10.36
N GLU A 101 9.24 16.16 10.17
CA GLU A 101 9.23 17.07 11.31
C GLU A 101 7.85 17.08 11.98
N GLY A 102 7.74 16.41 13.13
CA GLY A 102 6.50 16.32 13.90
C GLY A 102 5.49 15.25 13.45
N LEU A 103 5.78 14.52 12.40
CA LEU A 103 4.91 13.45 11.87
C LEU A 103 5.62 12.09 11.88
N ALA A 104 6.45 11.87 12.87
CA ALA A 104 7.34 10.71 12.98
C ALA A 104 6.62 9.36 13.15
N GLN A 105 5.31 9.31 13.01
CA GLN A 105 4.57 8.07 13.18
C GLN A 105 3.73 7.72 11.97
N TRP A 106 3.69 6.47 11.71
CA TRP A 106 3.07 5.74 10.61
C TRP A 106 1.71 6.27 10.13
N ASN A 107 0.93 6.88 11.02
CA ASN A 107 -0.44 7.31 10.73
C ASN A 107 -0.56 8.69 10.06
N GLY A 108 0.53 9.46 9.97
CA GLY A 108 0.53 10.80 9.40
C GLY A 108 1.36 10.93 8.13
N ASP A 109 2.25 10.00 7.88
CA ASP A 109 3.29 10.13 6.88
C ASP A 109 2.78 10.22 5.44
N TYR A 110 1.69 9.51 5.11
CA TYR A 110 1.13 9.54 3.76
C TYR A 110 0.45 10.87 3.40
N MET A 111 0.16 11.71 4.39
CA MET A 111 -0.40 13.05 4.15
C MET A 111 0.66 14.15 4.24
N SER A 112 1.86 13.85 4.73
CA SER A 112 2.86 14.87 5.03
C SER A 112 3.37 15.62 3.80
N TYR A 113 3.46 14.97 2.67
CA TYR A 113 3.87 15.64 1.42
C TYR A 113 2.88 16.71 0.95
N ALA A 114 1.59 16.57 1.28
CA ALA A 114 0.57 17.55 0.96
C ALA A 114 0.69 18.85 1.77
N TYR A 115 1.42 18.79 2.87
CA TYR A 115 1.60 19.91 3.80
C TYR A 115 3.02 20.50 3.76
N THR A 116 3.72 20.32 2.66
CA THR A 116 5.02 20.98 2.48
C THR A 116 4.85 22.51 2.49
N LYS A 117 5.88 23.24 2.92
CA LYS A 117 5.88 24.71 2.88
C LYS A 117 5.92 25.27 1.45
N HIS A 118 6.06 24.41 0.47
CA HIS A 118 5.98 24.76 -0.94
C HIS A 118 4.57 24.57 -1.48
N PRO A 119 3.76 25.62 -1.58
CA PRO A 119 2.34 25.49 -1.96
C PRO A 119 2.14 25.08 -3.43
N PHE A 120 3.15 25.25 -4.28
CA PHE A 120 3.04 24.99 -5.72
C PHE A 120 3.79 23.74 -6.16
N THR A 121 4.75 23.28 -5.39
CA THR A 121 5.60 22.15 -5.74
C THR A 121 5.79 21.27 -4.51
N GLY A 122 4.94 20.36 -4.23
CA GLY A 122 5.15 19.38 -3.16
C GLY A 122 6.52 18.68 -3.26
N ILE A 123 6.72 17.63 -2.52
CA ILE A 123 7.92 16.78 -2.66
C ILE A 123 7.94 16.21 -4.08
N GLN A 124 9.06 16.38 -4.80
CA GLN A 124 9.23 15.85 -6.13
C GLN A 124 10.34 14.81 -6.17
N ILE A 125 10.11 13.76 -6.94
CA ILE A 125 11.12 12.73 -7.21
C ILE A 125 12.02 13.23 -8.33
N THR A 126 13.33 13.23 -8.10
CA THR A 126 14.32 13.55 -9.14
C THR A 126 14.51 12.37 -10.09
N ASP A 127 15.23 12.57 -11.19
CA ASP A 127 15.58 11.46 -12.09
C ASP A 127 16.44 10.42 -11.37
N LYS A 128 17.34 10.85 -10.48
CA LYS A 128 18.07 9.95 -9.58
C LYS A 128 17.14 9.14 -8.69
N GLY A 129 16.09 9.77 -8.18
CA GLY A 129 15.09 9.07 -7.38
C GLY A 129 14.32 8.04 -8.19
N LEU A 130 13.96 8.34 -9.44
CA LEU A 130 13.32 7.38 -10.35
C LEU A 130 14.24 6.19 -10.67
N ASP A 131 15.52 6.44 -10.92
CA ASP A 131 16.50 5.37 -11.15
C ASP A 131 16.61 4.43 -9.93
N GLU A 132 16.58 4.98 -8.72
CA GLU A 132 16.58 4.17 -7.51
C GLU A 132 15.29 3.34 -7.34
N LEU A 133 14.12 3.91 -7.62
CA LEU A 133 12.88 3.16 -7.61
C LEU A 133 12.90 2.05 -8.67
N ALA A 134 13.40 2.34 -9.88
CA ALA A 134 13.56 1.34 -10.92
C ALA A 134 14.53 0.22 -10.50
N ARG A 135 15.62 0.55 -9.79
CA ARG A 135 16.56 -0.42 -9.24
C ARG A 135 15.87 -1.36 -8.25
N ILE A 136 15.09 -0.82 -7.32
CA ILE A 136 14.33 -1.60 -6.33
C ILE A 136 13.34 -2.55 -7.04
N VAL A 137 12.59 -2.06 -8.01
CA VAL A 137 11.69 -2.91 -8.82
C VAL A 137 12.46 -4.01 -9.55
N SER A 138 13.62 -3.67 -10.12
CA SER A 138 14.47 -4.64 -10.84
C SER A 138 14.99 -5.74 -9.92
N GLU A 139 15.32 -5.45 -8.69
CA GLU A 139 15.71 -6.45 -7.69
C GLU A 139 14.59 -7.44 -7.41
N VAL A 140 13.37 -6.95 -7.18
CA VAL A 140 12.20 -7.82 -7.01
C VAL A 140 11.97 -8.66 -8.27
N ARG A 141 12.02 -8.04 -9.46
CA ARG A 141 11.89 -8.73 -10.75
C ARG A 141 12.93 -9.80 -10.97
N SER A 142 14.16 -9.61 -10.50
CA SER A 142 15.22 -10.62 -10.60
C SER A 142 14.89 -11.93 -9.86
N VAL A 143 14.02 -11.84 -8.86
CA VAL A 143 13.56 -13.01 -8.08
C VAL A 143 12.30 -13.63 -8.66
N ILE A 144 11.31 -12.82 -9.04
CA ILE A 144 9.99 -13.29 -9.45
C ILE A 144 9.82 -13.45 -10.96
N GLY A 145 10.71 -12.87 -11.75
CA GLY A 145 10.56 -12.79 -13.21
C GLY A 145 9.42 -11.88 -13.64
N TYR A 146 8.99 -12.02 -14.90
CA TYR A 146 7.94 -11.19 -15.51
C TYR A 146 6.60 -11.92 -15.67
N GLN A 147 6.52 -13.19 -15.27
CA GLN A 147 5.27 -13.96 -15.35
C GLN A 147 4.35 -13.70 -14.14
N ILE A 148 4.90 -13.21 -13.05
CA ILE A 148 4.14 -12.87 -11.85
C ILE A 148 3.78 -11.39 -11.91
N PRO A 149 2.47 -11.02 -11.92
CA PRO A 149 2.06 -9.64 -11.78
C PRO A 149 2.59 -9.03 -10.48
N LEU A 150 3.13 -7.83 -10.59
CA LEU A 150 3.67 -7.05 -9.47
C LEU A 150 2.97 -5.70 -9.44
N SER A 151 2.26 -5.42 -8.38
CA SER A 151 1.68 -4.11 -8.10
C SER A 151 2.60 -3.32 -7.20
N SER A 152 2.53 -2.00 -7.27
CA SER A 152 3.20 -1.11 -6.32
C SER A 152 2.17 -0.36 -5.47
N ASP A 153 2.48 -0.21 -4.18
CA ASP A 153 1.74 0.63 -3.26
C ASP A 153 2.63 1.78 -2.82
N HIS A 154 2.24 2.99 -3.15
CA HIS A 154 2.99 4.19 -2.80
C HIS A 154 2.36 4.98 -1.65
N TYR A 155 1.37 4.42 -0.97
CA TYR A 155 0.69 5.02 0.19
C TYR A 155 0.09 6.43 -0.06
N GLY A 156 -0.16 6.79 -1.31
CA GLY A 156 -0.59 8.15 -1.66
C GLY A 156 0.52 9.19 -1.65
N HIS A 157 1.79 8.79 -1.57
CA HIS A 157 2.93 9.69 -1.53
C HIS A 157 3.29 10.32 -2.89
N PHE A 158 2.80 9.75 -3.98
CA PHE A 158 3.04 10.30 -5.32
C PHE A 158 1.90 11.24 -5.70
N ASP A 159 2.24 12.44 -6.10
CA ASP A 159 1.31 13.29 -6.83
C ASP A 159 1.15 12.78 -8.28
N ILE A 160 0.25 13.41 -9.02
CA ILE A 160 -0.06 13.00 -10.40
C ILE A 160 1.19 13.02 -11.28
N ASN A 161 2.04 14.05 -11.16
CA ASN A 161 3.24 14.19 -11.98
C ASN A 161 4.28 13.11 -11.66
N ASN A 162 4.52 12.86 -10.37
CA ASN A 162 5.42 11.80 -9.94
C ASN A 162 4.88 10.42 -10.32
N ALA A 163 3.57 10.20 -10.23
CA ALA A 163 2.97 8.93 -10.64
C ALA A 163 3.11 8.67 -12.15
N ILE A 164 2.92 9.70 -12.99
CA ILE A 164 3.12 9.59 -14.45
C ILE A 164 4.59 9.29 -14.80
N ARG A 165 5.53 9.91 -14.09
CA ARG A 165 6.97 9.69 -14.34
C ARG A 165 7.44 8.31 -13.85
N PHE A 166 6.80 7.80 -12.81
CA PHE A 166 7.11 6.49 -12.24
C PHE A 166 6.53 5.33 -13.08
N GLY A 167 5.32 5.47 -13.63
CA GLY A 167 4.63 4.44 -14.43
C GLY A 167 5.11 4.38 -15.86
#